data_d7148492c01217b5f0aa0f23c3bd4c1f
#
_entry.id   d7148492c01217b5f0aa0f23c3bd4c1f
#
_cell.length_a   1.000
_cell.length_b   1.000
_cell.length_c   1.000
_cell.angle_alpha   90.00
_cell.angle_beta   90.00
_cell.angle_gamma   90.00
#
_symmetry.space_group_name_H-M   'P 1'
#
loop_
_entity.id
_entity.type
_entity.pdbx_description
1 polymer ?
#
loop_
_entity_poly.entity_id
_entity_poly.type
_entity_poly.pdbx_seq_one_letter_code
_entity_poly.pdbx_strand_id
1 'polypeptide(L)'
;MSTTEVPAAPDSAAPATSTPRPGRGAFRALTLRLHFYAGLFVGPFLLIAAVTGGLYAVSPSIESFVNRDLLYVDSRGPERPLSEQVTAGTAVRPDLTLVAVAPAPAPGETTRVLFSDPALGESERHAVFVDPVTAQPVGESVVYGSSGALPFRAWVSQVHRHLHLGEPGRLYSELAASWLWLIALAGLALWIRRVRARRQRDSVRWLFVPNLARNERERRLNWHAVVGIWILPVALLLSATGLTWSTYAGDNIEKLRENLSWTTPAVETTLPGAAPAGTTHTDHHGGHTTGHTVPADRIQQLDGVQAAARATGVTRPAEITIPAADGTAFAVKERRLSGTLTANSVAVDGPTGTVTDRLPYADWPFMAKLANWGIQLHMGLMFGLLNQLLLLAAAVGLITVIARGYLMWWRRRPTPATGMFAVGKPPRRGALRRSAILAVPALAAAALIGWFAPVFGLSLLAFLVVDILVGALRRIRTAG
;
A
#
# COMPACT_ATOMS: atom_id res chain seq x y z
N MET A 1 81.91 -1.33 -55.04
CA MET A 1 81.33 -1.03 -53.73
C MET A 1 79.91 -0.59 -53.99
N SER A 2 78.96 -1.48 -53.81
CA SER A 2 77.55 -1.20 -54.08
C SER A 2 76.86 -1.13 -52.73
N THR A 3 76.32 0.01 -52.36
CA THR A 3 75.57 0.27 -51.11
C THR A 3 74.13 -0.04 -51.39
N THR A 4 73.63 -1.07 -50.73
CA THR A 4 72.22 -1.45 -50.75
C THR A 4 71.44 -0.64 -49.73
N GLU A 5 70.55 0.25 -50.19
CA GLU A 5 69.57 0.94 -49.32
C GLU A 5 68.53 -0.04 -48.87
N VAL A 6 68.28 -0.05 -47.53
CA VAL A 6 67.16 -0.80 -46.86
C VAL A 6 65.96 0.12 -46.85
N PRO A 7 64.78 -0.31 -47.34
CA PRO A 7 63.59 0.51 -47.29
C PRO A 7 63.05 0.59 -45.84
N ALA A 8 62.67 1.80 -45.40
CA ALA A 8 62.07 2.09 -44.12
C ALA A 8 60.73 1.42 -44.01
N ALA A 9 60.46 0.79 -42.87
CA ALA A 9 59.17 0.17 -42.52
C ALA A 9 58.04 1.24 -42.39
N PRO A 10 56.81 0.95 -42.83
CA PRO A 10 55.71 1.89 -42.71
C PRO A 10 55.32 2.14 -41.26
N ASP A 11 55.09 3.40 -40.92
CA ASP A 11 54.62 3.93 -39.63
C ASP A 11 53.44 3.13 -39.10
N SER A 12 53.63 2.59 -37.91
CA SER A 12 52.57 1.91 -37.14
C SER A 12 51.50 2.95 -36.81
N ALA A 13 50.35 2.86 -37.49
CA ALA A 13 49.15 3.66 -37.18
C ALA A 13 48.73 3.46 -35.71
N ALA A 14 48.81 4.55 -34.94
CA ALA A 14 48.35 4.57 -33.55
C ALA A 14 46.91 4.07 -33.45
N PRO A 15 46.56 3.22 -32.45
CA PRO A 15 45.20 2.69 -32.31
C PRO A 15 44.24 3.85 -32.11
N ALA A 16 43.24 3.92 -32.98
CA ALA A 16 42.14 4.89 -32.90
C ALA A 16 41.49 4.83 -31.51
N THR A 17 41.73 5.87 -30.71
CA THR A 17 41.04 6.04 -29.41
C THR A 17 39.58 6.20 -29.67
N SER A 18 38.82 5.12 -29.47
CA SER A 18 37.36 5.11 -29.52
C SER A 18 36.80 6.07 -28.46
N THR A 19 36.35 7.26 -28.91
CA THR A 19 35.63 8.22 -28.05
C THR A 19 34.44 7.53 -27.37
N PRO A 20 34.38 7.56 -26.04
CA PRO A 20 33.26 6.92 -25.33
C PRO A 20 31.94 7.59 -25.75
N ARG A 21 30.98 6.82 -26.23
CA ARG A 21 29.60 7.29 -26.53
C ARG A 21 29.04 8.05 -25.33
N PRO A 22 28.71 9.37 -25.45
CA PRO A 22 28.51 10.26 -24.31
C PRO A 22 27.30 9.92 -23.43
N GLY A 23 26.31 9.15 -23.90
CA GLY A 23 25.05 8.87 -23.17
C GLY A 23 25.12 7.80 -22.07
N ARG A 24 25.88 6.72 -22.28
CA ARG A 24 25.84 5.56 -21.36
C ARG A 24 26.46 5.81 -19.98
N GLY A 25 27.48 6.65 -19.90
CA GLY A 25 28.14 7.03 -18.64
C GLY A 25 27.29 8.00 -17.80
N ALA A 26 26.61 8.94 -18.46
CA ALA A 26 25.77 9.94 -17.82
C ALA A 26 24.55 9.33 -17.13
N PHE A 27 23.84 8.41 -17.82
CA PHE A 27 22.68 7.72 -17.25
C PHE A 27 23.08 6.90 -16.00
N ARG A 28 24.18 6.14 -16.04
CA ARG A 28 24.67 5.42 -14.87
C ARG A 28 24.97 6.35 -13.69
N ALA A 29 25.59 7.48 -13.95
CA ALA A 29 25.94 8.42 -12.89
C ALA A 29 24.69 9.05 -12.26
N LEU A 30 23.66 9.38 -13.06
CA LEU A 30 22.38 9.88 -12.59
C LEU A 30 21.65 8.83 -11.75
N THR A 31 21.48 7.62 -12.26
CA THR A 31 20.81 6.51 -11.55
C THR A 31 21.49 6.20 -10.22
N LEU A 32 22.83 6.18 -10.19
CA LEU A 32 23.60 5.95 -8.97
C LEU A 32 23.38 7.06 -7.94
N ARG A 33 23.32 8.32 -8.39
CA ARG A 33 23.06 9.46 -7.50
C ARG A 33 21.64 9.42 -6.92
N LEU A 34 20.63 9.19 -7.76
CA LEU A 34 19.23 9.06 -7.34
C LEU A 34 19.10 7.94 -6.31
N HIS A 35 19.57 6.73 -6.63
CA HIS A 35 19.49 5.60 -5.72
C HIS A 35 20.22 5.86 -4.39
N PHE A 36 21.41 6.45 -4.44
CA PHE A 36 22.20 6.73 -3.26
C PHE A 36 21.56 7.79 -2.35
N TYR A 37 21.19 8.95 -2.92
CA TYR A 37 20.66 10.04 -2.10
C TYR A 37 19.22 9.79 -1.65
N ALA A 38 18.38 9.24 -2.52
CA ALA A 38 17.04 8.83 -2.12
C ALA A 38 17.09 7.74 -1.05
N GLY A 39 17.95 6.72 -1.22
CA GLY A 39 18.16 5.70 -0.18
C GLY A 39 18.71 6.24 1.13
N LEU A 40 19.52 7.32 1.10
CA LEU A 40 20.05 7.95 2.30
C LEU A 40 19.00 8.80 3.02
N PHE A 41 18.24 9.65 2.31
CA PHE A 41 17.32 10.61 2.92
C PHE A 41 15.92 10.04 3.15
N VAL A 42 15.43 9.18 2.26
CA VAL A 42 14.11 8.53 2.39
C VAL A 42 14.20 7.21 3.17
N GLY A 43 15.39 6.62 3.24
CA GLY A 43 15.64 5.35 3.95
C GLY A 43 15.10 5.27 5.39
N PRO A 44 15.24 6.29 6.25
CA PRO A 44 14.65 6.27 7.59
C PRO A 44 13.12 6.15 7.57
N PHE A 45 12.45 6.87 6.68
CA PHE A 45 11.00 6.81 6.52
C PHE A 45 10.54 5.44 6.00
N LEU A 46 11.28 4.88 5.02
CA LEU A 46 11.05 3.51 4.54
C LEU A 46 11.31 2.46 5.61
N LEU A 47 12.28 2.68 6.49
CA LEU A 47 12.56 1.77 7.60
C LEU A 47 11.39 1.73 8.60
N ILE A 48 10.85 2.90 8.96
CA ILE A 48 9.69 3.00 9.84
C ILE A 48 8.48 2.33 9.15
N ALA A 49 8.22 2.66 7.88
CA ALA A 49 7.14 2.04 7.12
C ALA A 49 7.27 0.51 7.01
N ALA A 50 8.49 -0.02 6.84
CA ALA A 50 8.73 -1.45 6.78
C ALA A 50 8.52 -2.14 8.14
N VAL A 51 8.96 -1.54 9.24
CA VAL A 51 8.75 -2.09 10.60
C VAL A 51 7.26 -2.10 10.93
N THR A 52 6.57 -0.97 10.77
CA THR A 52 5.15 -0.85 11.07
C THR A 52 4.27 -1.66 10.12
N GLY A 53 4.63 -1.73 8.83
CA GLY A 53 3.95 -2.56 7.84
C GLY A 53 4.14 -4.06 8.08
N GLY A 54 5.32 -4.49 8.53
CA GLY A 54 5.57 -5.87 8.95
C GLY A 54 4.73 -6.27 10.17
N LEU A 55 4.58 -5.37 11.15
CA LEU A 55 3.70 -5.58 12.29
C LEU A 55 2.22 -5.64 11.85
N TYR A 56 1.81 -4.73 10.96
CA TYR A 56 0.45 -4.74 10.41
C TYR A 56 0.15 -6.03 9.62
N ALA A 57 1.11 -6.53 8.84
CA ALA A 57 0.92 -7.73 8.03
C ALA A 57 0.49 -8.95 8.85
N VAL A 58 0.99 -9.11 10.09
CA VAL A 58 0.65 -10.22 10.98
C VAL A 58 -0.48 -9.89 11.96
N SER A 59 -0.90 -8.63 12.02
CA SER A 59 -1.92 -8.16 12.98
C SER A 59 -3.28 -8.87 12.87
N PRO A 60 -3.78 -9.33 11.69
CA PRO A 60 -5.02 -10.10 11.65
C PRO A 60 -4.94 -11.42 12.43
N SER A 61 -3.81 -12.13 12.35
CA SER A 61 -3.61 -13.37 13.11
C SER A 61 -3.42 -13.12 14.61
N ILE A 62 -2.75 -12.03 14.98
CA ILE A 62 -2.62 -11.61 16.39
C ILE A 62 -3.99 -11.22 16.93
N GLU A 63 -4.79 -10.47 16.18
CA GLU A 63 -6.13 -10.04 16.55
C GLU A 63 -7.04 -11.23 16.84
N SER A 64 -7.06 -12.25 15.96
CA SER A 64 -7.87 -13.45 16.15
C SER A 64 -7.45 -14.27 17.36
N PHE A 65 -6.19 -14.22 17.76
CA PHE A 65 -5.71 -14.88 18.97
C PHE A 65 -6.01 -14.08 20.24
N VAL A 66 -5.73 -12.76 20.24
CA VAL A 66 -5.89 -11.91 21.43
C VAL A 66 -7.36 -11.67 21.76
N ASN A 67 -8.23 -11.54 20.76
CA ASN A 67 -9.66 -11.30 20.95
C ASN A 67 -10.49 -12.55 20.70
N ARG A 68 -9.93 -13.73 21.02
CA ARG A 68 -10.60 -15.01 20.79
C ARG A 68 -11.98 -15.04 21.43
N ASP A 69 -12.11 -14.54 22.66
CA ASP A 69 -13.36 -14.57 23.44
C ASP A 69 -14.47 -13.67 22.86
N LEU A 70 -14.10 -12.65 22.07
CA LEU A 70 -15.07 -11.83 21.34
C LEU A 70 -15.43 -12.41 19.97
N LEU A 71 -14.47 -13.07 19.32
CA LEU A 71 -14.61 -13.50 17.93
C LEU A 71 -15.20 -14.89 17.77
N TYR A 72 -15.03 -15.75 18.78
CA TYR A 72 -15.40 -17.15 18.71
C TYR A 72 -16.25 -17.58 19.91
N VAL A 73 -17.17 -18.50 19.65
CA VAL A 73 -18.06 -19.09 20.65
C VAL A 73 -18.03 -20.62 20.54
N ASP A 74 -18.24 -21.30 21.67
CA ASP A 74 -18.27 -22.77 21.73
C ASP A 74 -19.67 -23.33 21.55
N SER A 75 -20.72 -22.49 21.47
CA SER A 75 -22.12 -22.86 21.26
C SER A 75 -22.30 -23.63 19.95
N ARG A 76 -23.15 -24.66 20.01
CA ARG A 76 -23.42 -25.52 18.86
C ARG A 76 -24.91 -25.66 18.64
N GLY A 77 -25.33 -25.67 17.38
CA GLY A 77 -26.73 -25.79 17.00
C GLY A 77 -27.07 -24.86 15.83
N PRO A 78 -28.35 -24.81 15.46
CA PRO A 78 -28.84 -23.86 14.46
C PRO A 78 -28.74 -22.43 14.99
N GLU A 79 -28.35 -21.51 14.09
CA GLU A 79 -28.35 -20.10 14.42
C GLU A 79 -29.78 -19.59 14.68
N ARG A 80 -29.95 -18.71 15.65
CA ARG A 80 -31.20 -17.98 15.88
C ARG A 80 -31.44 -16.99 14.75
N PRO A 81 -32.68 -16.56 14.49
CA PRO A 81 -32.97 -15.49 13.55
C PRO A 81 -32.06 -14.28 13.73
N LEU A 82 -31.64 -13.68 12.63
CA LEU A 82 -30.75 -12.51 12.69
C LEU A 82 -31.41 -11.34 13.42
N SER A 83 -32.70 -11.19 13.26
CA SER A 83 -33.55 -10.21 13.99
C SER A 83 -33.44 -10.36 15.51
N GLU A 84 -33.45 -11.59 16.04
CA GLU A 84 -33.28 -11.86 17.49
C GLU A 84 -31.86 -11.48 17.94
N GLN A 85 -30.81 -11.84 17.16
CA GLN A 85 -29.43 -11.54 17.48
C GLN A 85 -29.21 -10.01 17.51
N VAL A 86 -29.78 -9.27 16.55
CA VAL A 86 -29.67 -7.80 16.49
C VAL A 86 -30.47 -7.15 17.61
N THR A 87 -31.66 -7.68 17.96
CA THR A 87 -32.45 -7.19 19.10
C THR A 87 -31.65 -7.31 20.40
N ALA A 88 -30.99 -8.45 20.62
CA ALA A 88 -30.15 -8.67 21.80
C ALA A 88 -28.94 -7.69 21.81
N GLY A 89 -28.30 -7.47 20.65
CA GLY A 89 -27.18 -6.51 20.52
C GLY A 89 -27.62 -5.06 20.78
N THR A 90 -28.80 -4.65 20.30
CA THR A 90 -29.33 -3.29 20.50
C THR A 90 -29.75 -3.04 21.96
N ALA A 91 -30.13 -4.07 22.70
CA ALA A 91 -30.41 -3.97 24.12
C ALA A 91 -29.18 -3.63 24.97
N VAL A 92 -27.96 -3.95 24.50
CA VAL A 92 -26.69 -3.58 25.16
C VAL A 92 -26.37 -2.09 25.01
N ARG A 93 -26.65 -1.54 23.84
CA ARG A 93 -26.34 -0.14 23.51
C ARG A 93 -27.57 0.60 22.97
N PRO A 94 -28.60 0.81 23.84
CA PRO A 94 -29.82 1.51 23.47
C PRO A 94 -29.57 3.03 23.23
N ASP A 95 -28.41 3.55 23.65
CA ASP A 95 -27.95 4.91 23.51
C ASP A 95 -27.36 5.23 22.14
N LEU A 96 -27.01 4.18 21.36
CA LEU A 96 -26.36 4.33 20.05
C LEU A 96 -27.28 4.00 18.88
N THR A 97 -27.00 4.60 17.73
CA THR A 97 -27.78 4.35 16.50
C THR A 97 -27.26 3.11 15.79
N LEU A 98 -28.10 2.09 15.64
CA LEU A 98 -27.81 0.90 14.83
C LEU A 98 -27.64 1.30 13.35
N VAL A 99 -26.55 0.89 12.71
CA VAL A 99 -26.27 1.24 11.30
C VAL A 99 -26.05 0.03 10.40
N ALA A 100 -25.57 -1.08 10.94
CA ALA A 100 -25.33 -2.28 10.15
C ALA A 100 -25.28 -3.53 11.04
N VAL A 101 -25.39 -4.68 10.40
CA VAL A 101 -25.10 -5.97 11.02
C VAL A 101 -24.21 -6.80 10.11
N ALA A 102 -23.23 -7.48 10.69
CA ALA A 102 -22.41 -8.46 10.01
C ALA A 102 -22.65 -9.83 10.64
N PRO A 103 -23.49 -10.68 10.02
CA PRO A 103 -23.75 -12.04 10.48
C PRO A 103 -22.45 -12.83 10.65
N ALA A 104 -22.47 -13.84 11.51
CA ALA A 104 -21.33 -14.71 11.75
C ALA A 104 -20.74 -15.23 10.43
N PRO A 105 -19.43 -15.08 10.22
CA PRO A 105 -18.76 -15.52 8.98
C PRO A 105 -18.77 -17.04 8.79
N ALA A 106 -18.67 -17.78 9.90
CA ALA A 106 -18.66 -19.23 9.93
C ALA A 106 -19.24 -19.76 11.26
N PRO A 107 -19.64 -21.04 11.31
CA PRO A 107 -20.07 -21.66 12.56
C PRO A 107 -18.99 -21.52 13.66
N GLY A 108 -19.40 -21.13 14.86
CA GLY A 108 -18.50 -20.87 15.99
C GLY A 108 -17.87 -19.47 15.98
N GLU A 109 -18.25 -18.59 15.04
CA GLU A 109 -17.90 -17.17 15.07
C GLU A 109 -19.10 -16.31 15.50
N THR A 110 -18.83 -15.07 15.93
CA THR A 110 -19.85 -14.15 16.44
C THR A 110 -20.44 -13.26 15.35
N THR A 111 -21.72 -12.93 15.47
CA THR A 111 -22.37 -11.85 14.73
C THR A 111 -21.98 -10.50 15.33
N ARG A 112 -21.74 -9.48 14.48
CA ARG A 112 -21.41 -8.12 14.90
C ARG A 112 -22.57 -7.19 14.62
N VAL A 113 -23.14 -6.59 15.65
CA VAL A 113 -24.14 -5.53 15.57
C VAL A 113 -23.41 -4.20 15.66
N LEU A 114 -23.53 -3.35 14.64
CA LEU A 114 -22.67 -2.19 14.42
C LEU A 114 -23.46 -0.89 14.62
N PHE A 115 -22.91 -0.01 15.44
CA PHE A 115 -23.53 1.24 15.81
C PHE A 115 -22.67 2.43 15.39
N SER A 116 -23.33 3.52 15.01
CA SER A 116 -22.73 4.85 14.93
C SER A 116 -22.61 5.42 16.33
N ASP A 117 -21.41 5.85 16.69
CA ASP A 117 -21.12 6.50 17.96
C ASP A 117 -20.47 7.86 17.66
N PRO A 118 -21.15 9.00 17.98
CA PRO A 118 -20.63 10.32 17.74
C PRO A 118 -19.32 10.66 18.49
N ALA A 119 -19.01 9.88 19.55
CA ALA A 119 -17.77 10.05 20.32
C ALA A 119 -16.54 9.44 19.65
N LEU A 120 -16.74 8.60 18.62
CA LEU A 120 -15.66 7.91 17.90
C LEU A 120 -15.15 8.72 16.72
N GLY A 121 -13.96 8.37 16.27
CA GLY A 121 -13.32 8.97 15.11
C GLY A 121 -13.91 8.50 13.77
N GLU A 122 -13.45 9.14 12.71
CA GLU A 122 -13.81 8.77 11.33
C GLU A 122 -13.49 7.30 11.04
N SER A 123 -14.43 6.60 10.40
CA SER A 123 -14.34 5.17 10.07
C SER A 123 -14.34 4.23 11.30
N GLU A 124 -14.59 4.71 12.49
CA GLU A 124 -14.80 3.90 13.70
C GLU A 124 -16.29 3.68 13.94
N ARG A 125 -16.61 2.49 14.43
CA ARG A 125 -17.97 2.10 14.82
C ARG A 125 -17.93 1.31 16.12
N HIS A 126 -18.96 1.42 16.93
CA HIS A 126 -19.13 0.57 18.09
C HIS A 126 -19.73 -0.77 17.63
N ALA A 127 -19.17 -1.88 18.08
CA ALA A 127 -19.66 -3.24 17.74
C ALA A 127 -20.02 -4.01 19.00
N VAL A 128 -21.22 -4.57 19.04
CA VAL A 128 -21.63 -5.59 20.01
C VAL A 128 -21.53 -6.94 19.33
N PHE A 129 -20.83 -7.87 19.96
CA PHE A 129 -20.63 -9.23 19.48
C PHE A 129 -21.68 -10.12 20.12
N VAL A 130 -22.39 -10.90 19.31
CA VAL A 130 -23.49 -11.74 19.72
C VAL A 130 -23.23 -13.18 19.27
N ASP A 131 -23.47 -14.14 20.17
CA ASP A 131 -23.46 -15.57 19.86
C ASP A 131 -24.66 -15.90 18.95
N PRO A 132 -24.42 -16.37 17.70
CA PRO A 132 -25.51 -16.59 16.76
C PRO A 132 -26.45 -17.75 17.17
N VAL A 133 -26.02 -18.68 18.01
CA VAL A 133 -26.83 -19.85 18.44
C VAL A 133 -27.72 -19.51 19.63
N THR A 134 -27.21 -18.75 20.59
CA THR A 134 -27.94 -18.41 21.81
C THR A 134 -28.61 -17.04 21.77
N ALA A 135 -28.24 -16.18 20.81
CA ALA A 135 -28.55 -14.76 20.73
C ALA A 135 -28.11 -13.97 21.99
N GLN A 136 -27.09 -14.44 22.70
CA GLN A 136 -26.59 -13.75 23.88
C GLN A 136 -25.40 -12.83 23.47
N PRO A 137 -25.36 -11.58 23.99
CA PRO A 137 -24.20 -10.72 23.83
C PRO A 137 -22.96 -11.33 24.51
N VAL A 138 -21.84 -11.38 23.77
CA VAL A 138 -20.56 -11.93 24.25
C VAL A 138 -19.67 -10.80 24.77
N GLY A 139 -19.75 -9.61 24.17
CA GLY A 139 -19.01 -8.43 24.56
C GLY A 139 -19.11 -7.33 23.52
N GLU A 140 -18.36 -6.25 23.75
CA GLU A 140 -18.38 -5.08 22.86
C GLU A 140 -16.96 -4.56 22.60
N SER A 141 -16.76 -3.89 21.49
CA SER A 141 -15.48 -3.23 21.13
C SER A 141 -15.68 -2.19 20.05
N VAL A 142 -14.74 -1.26 19.94
CA VAL A 142 -14.65 -0.39 18.76
C VAL A 142 -14.05 -1.17 17.60
N VAL A 143 -14.60 -0.99 16.40
CA VAL A 143 -14.09 -1.55 15.15
C VAL A 143 -13.78 -0.46 14.15
N TYR A 144 -12.74 -0.65 13.35
CA TYR A 144 -12.22 0.35 12.41
C TYR A 144 -12.27 -0.14 10.98
N GLY A 145 -12.78 0.70 10.09
CA GLY A 145 -12.77 0.52 8.64
C GLY A 145 -13.62 -0.64 8.14
N SER A 146 -13.60 -0.87 6.82
CA SER A 146 -14.43 -1.89 6.15
C SER A 146 -14.06 -3.34 6.48
N SER A 147 -12.85 -3.57 7.01
CA SER A 147 -12.43 -4.90 7.49
C SER A 147 -12.86 -5.18 8.94
N GLY A 148 -13.42 -4.18 9.65
CA GLY A 148 -13.81 -4.29 11.05
C GLY A 148 -12.63 -4.64 11.95
N ALA A 149 -11.50 -3.95 11.81
CA ALA A 149 -10.31 -4.14 12.64
C ALA A 149 -10.59 -3.80 14.09
N LEU A 150 -10.21 -4.69 15.02
CA LEU A 150 -10.28 -4.47 16.45
C LEU A 150 -9.17 -3.51 16.92
N PRO A 151 -9.22 -2.97 18.16
CA PRO A 151 -8.38 -1.86 18.60
C PRO A 151 -6.89 -2.04 18.35
N PHE A 152 -6.32 -3.23 18.58
CA PHE A 152 -4.91 -3.49 18.34
C PHE A 152 -4.54 -3.31 16.86
N ARG A 153 -5.30 -3.95 15.95
CA ARG A 153 -5.05 -3.83 14.50
C ARG A 153 -5.33 -2.44 13.99
N ALA A 154 -6.36 -1.77 14.51
CA ALA A 154 -6.68 -0.38 14.21
C ALA A 154 -5.52 0.55 14.61
N TRP A 155 -4.98 0.39 15.83
CA TRP A 155 -3.84 1.14 16.32
C TRP A 155 -2.59 0.94 15.45
N VAL A 156 -2.25 -0.31 15.13
CA VAL A 156 -1.11 -0.63 14.24
C VAL A 156 -1.31 -0.02 12.85
N SER A 157 -2.55 -0.07 12.31
CA SER A 157 -2.90 0.54 11.04
C SER A 157 -2.63 2.04 11.04
N GLN A 158 -3.06 2.74 12.08
CA GLN A 158 -2.84 4.17 12.24
C GLN A 158 -1.36 4.53 12.43
N VAL A 159 -0.59 3.71 13.19
CA VAL A 159 0.87 3.86 13.27
C VAL A 159 1.52 3.73 11.90
N HIS A 160 1.12 2.72 11.11
CA HIS A 160 1.66 2.53 9.76
C HIS A 160 1.29 3.68 8.81
N ARG A 161 0.04 4.16 8.88
CA ARG A 161 -0.51 5.18 7.99
C ARG A 161 0.00 6.59 8.30
N HIS A 162 0.08 6.98 9.58
CA HIS A 162 0.38 8.36 9.99
C HIS A 162 1.06 8.52 11.35
N LEU A 163 1.61 7.46 11.95
CA LEU A 163 2.36 7.47 13.22
C LEU A 163 1.59 8.13 14.40
N HIS A 164 0.27 8.16 14.36
CA HIS A 164 -0.60 8.96 15.26
C HIS A 164 -0.25 10.45 15.30
N LEU A 165 0.37 11.01 14.24
CA LEU A 165 0.76 12.42 14.13
C LEU A 165 -0.19 13.24 13.23
N GLY A 166 -1.32 12.65 12.80
CA GLY A 166 -2.26 13.34 11.91
C GLY A 166 -1.63 13.67 10.54
N GLU A 167 -1.86 14.88 10.02
CA GLU A 167 -1.39 15.31 8.69
C GLU A 167 0.13 15.24 8.50
N PRO A 168 1.01 15.67 9.45
CA PRO A 168 2.45 15.46 9.31
C PRO A 168 2.84 13.99 9.12
N GLY A 169 2.13 13.09 9.79
CA GLY A 169 2.34 11.66 9.64
C GLY A 169 1.89 11.14 8.27
N ARG A 170 0.83 11.67 7.68
CA ARG A 170 0.39 11.34 6.32
C ARG A 170 1.43 11.76 5.28
N LEU A 171 2.03 12.94 5.44
CA LEU A 171 3.14 13.38 4.57
C LEU A 171 4.34 12.45 4.61
N TYR A 172 4.69 11.93 5.78
CA TYR A 172 5.76 10.95 5.93
C TYR A 172 5.50 9.67 5.12
N SER A 173 4.30 9.11 5.24
CA SER A 173 3.95 7.86 4.55
C SER A 173 3.86 8.06 3.02
N GLU A 174 3.31 9.19 2.58
CA GLU A 174 3.27 9.55 1.16
C GLU A 174 4.68 9.75 0.59
N LEU A 175 5.58 10.40 1.33
CA LEU A 175 6.99 10.52 0.95
C LEU A 175 7.65 9.15 0.78
N ALA A 176 7.46 8.25 1.74
CA ALA A 176 8.00 6.89 1.67
C ALA A 176 7.46 6.12 0.45
N ALA A 177 6.14 6.13 0.25
CA ALA A 177 5.49 5.42 -0.85
C ALA A 177 5.91 6.00 -2.23
N SER A 178 6.00 7.33 -2.36
CA SER A 178 6.30 7.99 -3.62
C SER A 178 7.77 7.82 -4.08
N TRP A 179 8.69 7.53 -3.16
CA TRP A 179 10.10 7.29 -3.52
C TRP A 179 10.47 5.81 -3.64
N LEU A 180 9.71 4.90 -3.02
CA LEU A 180 10.07 3.48 -2.97
C LEU A 180 10.23 2.85 -4.35
N TRP A 181 9.28 3.08 -5.27
CA TRP A 181 9.35 2.56 -6.64
C TRP A 181 10.59 3.06 -7.40
N LEU A 182 10.93 4.35 -7.26
CA LEU A 182 12.07 4.95 -7.95
C LEU A 182 13.39 4.40 -7.40
N ILE A 183 13.52 4.26 -6.07
CA ILE A 183 14.70 3.66 -5.42
C ILE A 183 14.86 2.21 -5.88
N ALA A 184 13.77 1.44 -5.90
CA ALA A 184 13.77 0.04 -6.29
C ALA A 184 14.17 -0.15 -7.77
N LEU A 185 13.55 0.59 -8.69
CA LEU A 185 13.87 0.53 -10.13
C LEU A 185 15.28 1.04 -10.44
N ALA A 186 15.74 2.09 -9.76
CA ALA A 186 17.11 2.57 -9.90
C ALA A 186 18.13 1.52 -9.41
N GLY A 187 17.83 0.85 -8.28
CA GLY A 187 18.61 -0.28 -7.77
C GLY A 187 18.70 -1.44 -8.76
N LEU A 188 17.55 -1.84 -9.31
CA LEU A 188 17.46 -2.87 -10.35
C LEU A 188 18.32 -2.52 -11.57
N ALA A 189 18.19 -1.30 -12.10
CA ALA A 189 18.95 -0.84 -13.25
C ALA A 189 20.47 -0.88 -13.00
N LEU A 190 20.92 -0.47 -11.82
CA LEU A 190 22.32 -0.52 -11.42
C LEU A 190 22.83 -1.96 -11.31
N TRP A 191 22.01 -2.86 -10.76
CA TRP A 191 22.37 -4.27 -10.58
C TRP A 191 22.44 -5.02 -11.90
N ILE A 192 21.44 -4.90 -12.77
CA ILE A 192 21.44 -5.51 -14.11
C ILE A 192 22.69 -5.07 -14.89
N ARG A 193 23.03 -3.77 -14.88
CA ARG A 193 24.23 -3.25 -15.56
C ARG A 193 25.52 -3.83 -14.99
N ARG A 194 25.59 -4.01 -13.66
CA ARG A 194 26.75 -4.60 -13.00
C ARG A 194 26.94 -6.07 -13.39
N VAL A 195 25.85 -6.84 -13.42
CA VAL A 195 25.91 -8.27 -13.80
C VAL A 195 26.29 -8.41 -15.27
N ARG A 196 25.68 -7.62 -16.17
CA ARG A 196 26.00 -7.62 -17.61
C ARG A 196 27.45 -7.23 -17.92
N ALA A 197 28.02 -6.29 -17.16
CA ALA A 197 29.40 -5.84 -17.35
C ALA A 197 30.45 -6.92 -17.02
N ARG A 198 30.07 -7.99 -16.33
CA ARG A 198 30.98 -9.07 -15.91
C ARG A 198 31.17 -10.18 -16.93
N ARG A 199 30.49 -10.15 -18.08
CA ARG A 199 30.63 -11.08 -19.23
C ARG A 199 30.74 -12.57 -18.85
N GLN A 200 30.07 -13.04 -17.80
CA GLN A 200 30.09 -14.46 -17.42
C GLN A 200 28.92 -15.22 -18.05
N ARG A 201 29.16 -16.46 -18.49
CA ARG A 201 28.13 -17.37 -19.09
C ARG A 201 26.88 -17.54 -18.21
N ASP A 202 27.02 -17.44 -16.88
CA ASP A 202 25.93 -17.57 -15.91
C ASP A 202 25.35 -16.23 -15.40
N SER A 203 25.35 -15.19 -16.25
CA SER A 203 24.98 -13.84 -15.83
C SER A 203 23.59 -13.72 -15.21
N VAL A 204 22.60 -14.50 -15.68
CA VAL A 204 21.21 -14.48 -15.18
C VAL A 204 21.12 -15.06 -13.77
N ARG A 205 21.84 -16.15 -13.48
CA ARG A 205 21.87 -16.75 -12.13
C ARG A 205 22.30 -15.75 -11.07
N TRP A 206 23.32 -14.93 -11.37
CA TRP A 206 23.85 -13.94 -10.42
C TRP A 206 22.94 -12.74 -10.18
N LEU A 207 21.84 -12.61 -10.91
CA LEU A 207 20.78 -11.65 -10.56
C LEU A 207 20.05 -12.11 -9.29
N PHE A 208 19.81 -13.39 -9.12
CA PHE A 208 18.92 -13.94 -8.09
C PHE A 208 19.64 -14.68 -6.95
N VAL A 209 20.93 -15.05 -7.15
CA VAL A 209 21.71 -15.80 -6.16
C VAL A 209 22.94 -14.99 -5.72
N PRO A 210 23.17 -14.82 -4.40
CA PRO A 210 24.34 -14.08 -3.92
C PRO A 210 25.62 -14.90 -4.13
N ASN A 211 26.67 -14.25 -4.65
CA ASN A 211 27.99 -14.87 -4.78
C ASN A 211 28.74 -14.77 -3.44
N LEU A 212 28.87 -15.89 -2.75
CA LEU A 212 29.50 -15.98 -1.43
C LEU A 212 31.03 -16.04 -1.45
N ALA A 213 31.63 -16.48 -2.59
CA ALA A 213 33.08 -16.66 -2.76
C ALA A 213 33.87 -15.34 -2.90
N ARG A 214 33.24 -14.17 -2.77
CA ARG A 214 33.83 -12.86 -2.95
C ARG A 214 34.30 -12.23 -1.66
N ASN A 215 35.14 -11.18 -1.79
CA ASN A 215 35.56 -10.38 -0.64
C ASN A 215 34.35 -9.75 0.07
N GLU A 216 34.52 -9.36 1.33
CA GLU A 216 33.46 -8.90 2.22
C GLU A 216 32.63 -7.75 1.64
N ARG A 217 33.26 -6.79 0.98
CA ARG A 217 32.58 -5.64 0.36
C ARG A 217 31.66 -6.08 -0.78
N GLU A 218 32.11 -6.98 -1.63
CA GLU A 218 31.33 -7.47 -2.78
C GLU A 218 30.19 -8.38 -2.29
N ARG A 219 30.43 -9.19 -1.27
CA ARG A 219 29.41 -10.04 -0.64
C ARG A 219 28.27 -9.20 -0.08
N ARG A 220 28.57 -8.09 0.62
CA ARG A 220 27.52 -7.18 1.15
C ARG A 220 26.71 -6.53 0.03
N LEU A 221 27.35 -6.07 -1.02
CA LEU A 221 26.66 -5.50 -2.19
C LEU A 221 25.80 -6.54 -2.92
N ASN A 222 26.30 -7.78 -3.06
CA ASN A 222 25.53 -8.87 -3.64
C ASN A 222 24.27 -9.18 -2.83
N TRP A 223 24.38 -9.29 -1.52
CA TRP A 223 23.22 -9.51 -0.65
C TRP A 223 22.22 -8.36 -0.71
N HIS A 224 22.66 -7.10 -0.65
CA HIS A 224 21.79 -5.94 -0.81
C HIS A 224 21.01 -5.99 -2.12
N ALA A 225 21.69 -6.29 -3.23
CA ALA A 225 21.08 -6.32 -4.55
C ALA A 225 20.15 -7.52 -4.75
N VAL A 226 20.57 -8.72 -4.34
CA VAL A 226 19.77 -9.94 -4.50
C VAL A 226 18.51 -9.90 -3.66
N VAL A 227 18.60 -9.52 -2.37
CA VAL A 227 17.40 -9.34 -1.53
C VAL A 227 16.49 -8.26 -2.13
N GLY A 228 17.09 -7.14 -2.61
CA GLY A 228 16.33 -6.09 -3.29
C GLY A 228 15.56 -6.57 -4.52
N ILE A 229 16.10 -7.51 -5.29
CA ILE A 229 15.39 -8.10 -6.45
C ILE A 229 14.25 -9.02 -6.00
N TRP A 230 14.46 -9.83 -4.99
CA TRP A 230 13.41 -10.73 -4.50
C TRP A 230 12.21 -9.99 -3.92
N ILE A 231 12.44 -8.86 -3.23
CA ILE A 231 11.35 -8.03 -2.70
C ILE A 231 10.78 -7.03 -3.72
N LEU A 232 11.42 -6.87 -4.90
CA LEU A 232 11.05 -5.85 -5.87
C LEU A 232 9.58 -5.87 -6.29
N PRO A 233 8.97 -7.01 -6.68
CA PRO A 233 7.57 -7.03 -7.08
C PRO A 233 6.64 -6.56 -5.95
N VAL A 234 6.90 -7.02 -4.73
CA VAL A 234 6.12 -6.62 -3.55
C VAL A 234 6.34 -5.13 -3.23
N ALA A 235 7.59 -4.65 -3.30
CA ALA A 235 7.89 -3.23 -3.07
C ALA A 235 7.19 -2.30 -4.08
N LEU A 236 7.11 -2.69 -5.35
CA LEU A 236 6.37 -1.95 -6.38
C LEU A 236 4.86 -1.97 -6.13
N LEU A 237 4.31 -3.13 -5.76
CA LEU A 237 2.90 -3.26 -5.37
C LEU A 237 2.59 -2.37 -4.16
N LEU A 238 3.41 -2.44 -3.10
CA LEU A 238 3.22 -1.66 -1.87
C LEU A 238 3.35 -0.15 -2.13
N SER A 239 4.28 0.27 -3.01
CA SER A 239 4.42 1.66 -3.41
C SER A 239 3.18 2.15 -4.17
N ALA A 240 2.71 1.39 -5.17
CA ALA A 240 1.54 1.75 -5.96
C ALA A 240 0.27 1.82 -5.10
N THR A 241 0.01 0.78 -4.31
CA THR A 241 -1.18 0.71 -3.43
C THR A 241 -1.09 1.70 -2.27
N GLY A 242 0.10 1.97 -1.72
CA GLY A 242 0.31 3.00 -0.70
C GLY A 242 0.00 4.40 -1.21
N LEU A 243 0.34 4.71 -2.46
CA LEU A 243 -0.01 5.99 -3.09
C LEU A 243 -1.52 6.19 -3.26
N THR A 244 -2.30 5.12 -3.50
CA THR A 244 -3.76 5.25 -3.63
C THR A 244 -4.45 5.69 -2.34
N TRP A 245 -3.80 5.55 -1.19
CA TRP A 245 -4.30 5.99 0.12
C TRP A 245 -3.61 7.23 0.68
N SER A 246 -2.68 7.80 -0.08
CA SER A 246 -2.01 9.03 0.32
C SER A 246 -2.92 10.24 0.11
N THR A 247 -2.58 11.36 0.74
CA THR A 247 -3.42 12.56 0.67
C THR A 247 -3.40 13.17 -0.73
N TYR A 248 -2.24 13.62 -1.19
CA TYR A 248 -2.17 14.40 -2.44
C TYR A 248 -2.12 13.54 -3.71
N ALA A 249 -1.28 12.52 -3.72
CA ALA A 249 -1.23 11.61 -4.88
C ALA A 249 -2.49 10.74 -4.94
N GLY A 250 -3.07 10.36 -3.79
CA GLY A 250 -4.30 9.62 -3.68
C GLY A 250 -5.47 10.35 -4.31
N ASP A 251 -5.68 11.64 -3.98
CA ASP A 251 -6.72 12.49 -4.57
C ASP A 251 -6.58 12.60 -6.10
N ASN A 252 -5.34 12.71 -6.59
CA ASN A 252 -5.10 12.75 -8.04
C ASN A 252 -5.38 11.40 -8.72
N ILE A 253 -5.06 10.29 -8.04
CA ILE A 253 -5.40 8.93 -8.50
C ILE A 253 -6.91 8.74 -8.53
N GLU A 254 -7.64 9.23 -7.53
CA GLU A 254 -9.10 9.14 -7.45
C GLU A 254 -9.76 9.91 -8.59
N LYS A 255 -9.40 11.17 -8.80
CA LYS A 255 -9.86 11.97 -9.93
C LYS A 255 -9.57 11.30 -11.29
N LEU A 256 -8.39 10.67 -11.43
CA LEU A 256 -8.06 9.91 -12.63
C LEU A 256 -8.98 8.70 -12.81
N ARG A 257 -9.29 7.98 -11.72
CA ARG A 257 -10.20 6.82 -11.73
C ARG A 257 -11.63 7.23 -12.05
N GLU A 258 -12.10 8.34 -11.54
CA GLU A 258 -13.41 8.92 -11.87
C GLU A 258 -13.51 9.27 -13.36
N ASN A 259 -12.54 10.03 -13.88
CA ASN A 259 -12.48 10.43 -15.28
C ASN A 259 -12.43 9.24 -16.27
N LEU A 260 -11.86 8.11 -15.84
CA LEU A 260 -11.73 6.90 -16.64
C LEU A 260 -12.81 5.84 -16.33
N SER A 261 -13.79 6.16 -15.47
CA SER A 261 -14.84 5.22 -15.03
C SER A 261 -14.24 3.93 -14.39
N TRP A 262 -13.16 4.08 -13.62
CA TRP A 262 -12.47 2.99 -12.92
C TRP A 262 -12.81 2.91 -11.42
N THR A 263 -13.82 3.67 -11.01
CA THR A 263 -14.30 3.70 -9.62
C THR A 263 -14.95 2.37 -9.24
N THR A 264 -15.01 2.12 -7.94
CA THR A 264 -15.73 0.95 -7.41
C THR A 264 -17.22 1.21 -7.53
N PRO A 265 -17.99 0.40 -8.25
CA PRO A 265 -19.43 0.61 -8.37
C PRO A 265 -20.13 0.26 -7.05
N ALA A 266 -21.30 0.84 -6.83
CA ALA A 266 -22.18 0.57 -5.69
C ALA A 266 -23.58 0.21 -6.18
N VAL A 267 -24.31 -0.56 -5.39
CA VAL A 267 -25.73 -0.84 -5.67
C VAL A 267 -26.59 0.41 -5.45
N GLU A 268 -27.60 0.59 -6.28
CA GLU A 268 -28.61 1.63 -6.11
C GLU A 268 -29.58 1.22 -4.98
N THR A 269 -29.66 2.07 -3.95
CA THR A 269 -30.50 1.80 -2.78
C THR A 269 -31.78 2.62 -2.73
N THR A 270 -31.97 3.57 -3.63
CA THR A 270 -33.21 4.35 -3.72
C THR A 270 -34.35 3.48 -4.25
N LEU A 271 -35.43 3.36 -3.50
CA LEU A 271 -36.60 2.59 -3.94
C LEU A 271 -37.43 3.34 -4.99
N PRO A 272 -38.07 2.64 -5.93
CA PRO A 272 -38.90 3.27 -6.94
C PRO A 272 -40.00 4.16 -6.32
N GLY A 273 -40.08 5.41 -6.76
CA GLY A 273 -41.06 6.38 -6.25
C GLY A 273 -40.61 7.18 -5.02
N ALA A 274 -39.47 6.87 -4.44
CA ALA A 274 -38.86 7.70 -3.39
C ALA A 274 -38.15 8.91 -3.99
N ALA A 275 -38.16 10.05 -3.29
CA ALA A 275 -37.30 11.17 -3.64
C ALA A 275 -35.82 10.73 -3.56
N PRO A 276 -34.93 11.13 -4.51
CA PRO A 276 -33.55 10.74 -4.45
C PRO A 276 -32.95 11.20 -3.10
N ALA A 277 -32.63 10.24 -2.26
CA ALA A 277 -31.80 10.48 -1.09
C ALA A 277 -30.47 10.99 -1.63
N GLY A 278 -30.02 12.18 -1.18
CA GLY A 278 -28.80 12.79 -1.67
C GLY A 278 -27.68 11.75 -1.72
N THR A 279 -27.06 11.60 -2.86
CA THR A 279 -25.98 10.64 -3.13
C THR A 279 -24.83 10.92 -2.18
N THR A 280 -24.88 10.33 -1.00
CA THR A 280 -23.66 10.15 -0.20
C THR A 280 -22.88 9.05 -0.92
N HIS A 281 -21.95 9.48 -1.80
CA HIS A 281 -20.89 8.59 -2.23
C HIS A 281 -20.24 8.06 -0.96
N THR A 282 -20.50 6.79 -0.66
CA THR A 282 -19.79 6.07 0.39
C THR A 282 -18.41 5.75 -0.17
N ASP A 283 -17.61 6.81 -0.31
CA ASP A 283 -16.19 6.70 -0.33
C ASP A 283 -15.75 6.02 0.95
N HIS A 284 -14.60 5.38 0.94
CA HIS A 284 -14.01 4.55 1.99
C HIS A 284 -13.93 5.19 3.41
N HIS A 285 -14.57 6.30 3.61
CA HIS A 285 -14.72 7.10 4.81
C HIS A 285 -16.19 6.99 5.25
N GLY A 286 -16.45 6.23 6.32
CA GLY A 286 -17.78 6.04 6.87
C GLY A 286 -18.42 7.40 7.22
N GLY A 287 -19.45 7.78 6.45
CA GLY A 287 -20.21 8.99 6.73
C GLY A 287 -20.94 8.86 8.08
N HIS A 288 -20.78 9.87 8.93
CA HIS A 288 -21.58 9.99 10.16
C HIS A 288 -23.03 10.28 9.80
N THR A 289 -23.91 9.30 9.95
CA THR A 289 -25.35 9.55 9.96
C THR A 289 -25.74 10.04 11.36
N THR A 290 -26.19 11.29 11.43
CA THR A 290 -26.67 11.90 12.67
C THR A 290 -27.95 11.20 13.17
N GLY A 291 -27.88 10.68 14.38
CA GLY A 291 -28.90 10.44 15.39
C GLY A 291 -30.34 10.12 14.99
N HIS A 292 -30.58 9.14 14.12
CA HIS A 292 -31.92 8.60 13.91
C HIS A 292 -32.05 7.22 14.55
N THR A 293 -33.00 7.07 15.45
CA THR A 293 -33.35 5.75 16.00
C THR A 293 -33.89 4.90 14.87
N VAL A 294 -33.24 3.75 14.60
CA VAL A 294 -33.73 2.80 13.57
C VAL A 294 -35.08 2.25 14.03
N PRO A 295 -36.15 2.32 13.23
CA PRO A 295 -37.42 1.76 13.54
C PRO A 295 -37.32 0.25 13.79
N ALA A 296 -38.05 -0.25 14.81
CA ALA A 296 -38.01 -1.67 15.21
C ALA A 296 -38.44 -2.63 14.10
N ASP A 297 -39.32 -2.21 13.19
CA ASP A 297 -39.77 -2.97 12.03
C ASP A 297 -38.62 -3.32 11.09
N ARG A 298 -37.59 -2.47 10.97
CA ARG A 298 -36.40 -2.76 10.14
C ARG A 298 -35.53 -3.88 10.68
N ILE A 299 -35.50 -4.06 12.00
CA ILE A 299 -34.84 -5.21 12.62
C ILE A 299 -35.58 -6.51 12.25
N GLN A 300 -36.93 -6.49 12.26
CA GLN A 300 -37.72 -7.64 11.86
C GLN A 300 -37.58 -8.04 10.39
N GLN A 301 -37.20 -7.09 9.52
CA GLN A 301 -36.99 -7.34 8.09
C GLN A 301 -35.66 -8.06 7.81
N LEU A 302 -34.68 -8.06 8.73
CA LEU A 302 -33.31 -8.55 8.51
C LEU A 302 -33.27 -10.03 8.08
N ASP A 303 -34.12 -10.88 8.59
CA ASP A 303 -34.15 -12.29 8.20
C ASP A 303 -34.58 -12.48 6.76
N GLY A 304 -35.57 -11.73 6.29
CA GLY A 304 -36.02 -11.70 4.90
C GLY A 304 -34.95 -11.13 3.98
N VAL A 305 -34.31 -10.02 4.38
CA VAL A 305 -33.20 -9.38 3.64
C VAL A 305 -32.03 -10.35 3.48
N GLN A 306 -31.62 -11.03 4.54
CA GLN A 306 -30.53 -12.00 4.50
C GLN A 306 -30.87 -13.18 3.58
N ALA A 307 -32.13 -13.72 3.68
CA ALA A 307 -32.56 -14.80 2.80
C ALA A 307 -32.57 -14.40 1.31
N ALA A 308 -33.10 -13.20 1.00
CA ALA A 308 -33.11 -12.66 -0.35
C ALA A 308 -31.68 -12.47 -0.90
N ALA A 309 -30.77 -11.93 -0.10
CA ALA A 309 -29.37 -11.75 -0.49
C ALA A 309 -28.68 -13.10 -0.78
N ARG A 310 -28.88 -14.10 0.08
CA ARG A 310 -28.36 -15.47 -0.11
C ARG A 310 -28.88 -16.10 -1.40
N ALA A 311 -30.17 -15.94 -1.71
CA ALA A 311 -30.79 -16.47 -2.93
C ALA A 311 -30.20 -15.85 -4.21
N THR A 312 -29.58 -14.67 -4.13
CA THR A 312 -28.93 -14.00 -5.27
C THR A 312 -27.44 -14.32 -5.42
N GLY A 313 -26.88 -15.18 -4.58
CA GLY A 313 -25.48 -15.59 -4.63
C GLY A 313 -24.53 -14.82 -3.69
N VAL A 314 -25.04 -13.89 -2.87
CA VAL A 314 -24.30 -13.32 -1.75
C VAL A 314 -24.32 -14.35 -0.60
N THR A 315 -23.53 -15.42 -0.77
CA THR A 315 -23.47 -16.56 0.17
C THR A 315 -22.32 -16.47 1.14
N ARG A 316 -21.39 -15.55 0.91
CA ARG A 316 -20.22 -15.31 1.75
C ARG A 316 -20.56 -14.37 2.89
N PRO A 317 -19.67 -14.30 3.92
CA PRO A 317 -19.84 -13.31 4.98
C PRO A 317 -20.06 -11.93 4.44
N ALA A 318 -21.19 -11.33 4.76
CA ALA A 318 -21.59 -10.02 4.25
C ALA A 318 -21.88 -9.06 5.41
N GLU A 319 -21.90 -7.77 5.12
CA GLU A 319 -22.41 -6.72 5.99
C GLU A 319 -23.73 -6.22 5.41
N ILE A 320 -24.76 -6.15 6.24
CA ILE A 320 -26.08 -5.62 5.90
C ILE A 320 -26.17 -4.22 6.47
N THR A 321 -26.14 -3.21 5.63
CA THR A 321 -26.36 -1.82 6.02
C THR A 321 -27.85 -1.57 6.16
N ILE A 322 -28.25 -1.02 7.31
CA ILE A 322 -29.65 -0.76 7.64
C ILE A 322 -29.97 0.67 7.19
N PRO A 323 -31.02 0.87 6.37
CA PRO A 323 -31.36 2.19 5.88
C PRO A 323 -31.87 3.09 7.02
N ALA A 324 -31.40 4.34 7.08
CA ALA A 324 -31.83 5.33 8.05
C ALA A 324 -33.14 6.04 7.62
N ALA A 325 -33.39 6.15 6.30
CA ALA A 325 -34.54 6.85 5.74
C ALA A 325 -35.54 5.89 5.07
N ASP A 326 -36.81 6.28 5.06
CA ASP A 326 -37.83 5.61 4.28
C ASP A 326 -37.54 5.75 2.78
N GLY A 327 -38.02 4.79 1.98
CA GLY A 327 -37.73 4.78 0.54
C GLY A 327 -36.30 4.35 0.18
N THR A 328 -35.56 3.81 1.16
CA THR A 328 -34.19 3.29 0.93
C THR A 328 -34.13 1.78 1.23
N ALA A 329 -33.53 1.02 0.32
CA ALA A 329 -33.31 -0.41 0.45
C ALA A 329 -32.14 -0.73 1.40
N PHE A 330 -32.14 -1.94 1.96
CA PHE A 330 -30.97 -2.50 2.65
C PHE A 330 -29.88 -2.80 1.62
N ALA A 331 -28.65 -2.39 1.92
CA ALA A 331 -27.48 -2.77 1.11
C ALA A 331 -26.78 -3.97 1.76
N VAL A 332 -26.68 -5.08 1.04
CA VAL A 332 -25.96 -6.28 1.50
C VAL A 332 -24.71 -6.43 0.65
N LYS A 333 -23.52 -6.38 1.28
CA LYS A 333 -22.22 -6.39 0.59
C LYS A 333 -21.29 -7.42 1.23
N GLU A 334 -20.63 -8.22 0.40
CA GLU A 334 -19.56 -9.13 0.87
C GLU A 334 -18.44 -8.36 1.57
N ARG A 335 -18.03 -8.85 2.73
CA ARG A 335 -16.95 -8.25 3.53
C ARG A 335 -15.57 -8.68 3.02
N ARG A 336 -14.61 -7.81 3.20
CA ARG A 336 -13.20 -8.12 2.95
C ARG A 336 -12.62 -8.95 4.10
N LEU A 337 -12.80 -10.24 4.03
CA LEU A 337 -12.18 -11.20 4.95
C LEU A 337 -11.08 -12.00 4.26
N SER A 338 -10.26 -12.69 5.05
CA SER A 338 -9.21 -13.57 4.53
C SER A 338 -9.77 -14.59 3.55
N GLY A 339 -9.19 -14.66 2.34
CA GLY A 339 -9.58 -15.57 1.28
C GLY A 339 -10.82 -15.16 0.46
N THR A 340 -11.42 -14.00 0.71
CA THR A 340 -12.55 -13.50 -0.07
C THR A 340 -12.03 -12.72 -1.28
N LEU A 341 -12.20 -13.29 -2.49
CA LEU A 341 -11.71 -12.69 -3.74
C LEU A 341 -12.75 -11.86 -4.48
N THR A 342 -14.00 -11.89 -4.01
CA THR A 342 -15.16 -11.22 -4.59
C THR A 342 -15.68 -10.11 -3.66
N ALA A 343 -16.57 -9.28 -4.18
CA ALA A 343 -17.24 -8.23 -3.43
C ALA A 343 -18.62 -7.99 -4.03
N ASN A 344 -19.40 -9.09 -4.13
CA ASN A 344 -20.78 -9.02 -4.60
C ASN A 344 -21.60 -8.15 -3.66
N SER A 345 -22.57 -7.42 -4.21
CA SER A 345 -23.51 -6.64 -3.42
C SER A 345 -24.90 -6.65 -4.05
N VAL A 346 -25.92 -6.49 -3.21
CA VAL A 346 -27.32 -6.42 -3.61
C VAL A 346 -28.03 -5.38 -2.75
N ALA A 347 -29.06 -4.75 -3.33
CA ALA A 347 -30.04 -3.93 -2.63
C ALA A 347 -31.34 -4.72 -2.47
N VAL A 348 -31.91 -4.71 -1.27
CA VAL A 348 -33.13 -5.45 -0.93
C VAL A 348 -34.15 -4.52 -0.28
N ASP A 349 -35.33 -4.45 -0.82
CA ASP A 349 -36.45 -3.79 -0.17
C ASP A 349 -36.90 -4.59 1.06
N GLY A 350 -36.77 -4.00 2.24
CA GLY A 350 -37.01 -4.68 3.50
C GLY A 350 -38.41 -5.26 3.66
N PRO A 351 -39.48 -4.47 3.47
CA PRO A 351 -40.87 -4.92 3.63
C PRO A 351 -41.29 -6.07 2.70
N THR A 352 -40.79 -6.06 1.46
CA THR A 352 -41.19 -7.05 0.43
C THR A 352 -40.20 -8.19 0.28
N GLY A 353 -38.96 -8.05 0.77
CA GLY A 353 -37.87 -8.97 0.49
C GLY A 353 -37.45 -8.99 -0.97
N THR A 354 -37.93 -8.03 -1.79
CA THR A 354 -37.61 -7.97 -3.22
C THR A 354 -36.20 -7.39 -3.43
N VAL A 355 -35.42 -8.05 -4.28
CA VAL A 355 -34.11 -7.53 -4.71
C VAL A 355 -34.34 -6.44 -5.74
N THR A 356 -33.96 -5.20 -5.42
CA THR A 356 -34.16 -4.02 -6.25
C THR A 356 -32.99 -3.73 -7.17
N ASP A 357 -31.77 -4.08 -6.73
CA ASP A 357 -30.56 -3.95 -7.55
C ASP A 357 -29.53 -5.05 -7.20
N ARG A 358 -28.70 -5.43 -8.19
CA ARG A 358 -27.69 -6.47 -8.07
C ARG A 358 -26.40 -6.02 -8.73
N LEU A 359 -25.30 -6.12 -8.02
CA LEU A 359 -23.98 -5.81 -8.51
C LEU A 359 -23.03 -7.00 -8.28
N PRO A 360 -23.00 -7.97 -9.21
CA PRO A 360 -22.03 -9.05 -9.18
C PRO A 360 -20.60 -8.51 -9.32
N TYR A 361 -19.66 -9.05 -8.58
CA TYR A 361 -18.24 -8.68 -8.74
C TYR A 361 -17.72 -8.94 -10.16
N ALA A 362 -18.29 -9.90 -10.87
CA ALA A 362 -17.98 -10.19 -12.26
C ALA A 362 -18.18 -8.99 -13.18
N ASP A 363 -19.14 -8.13 -12.88
CA ASP A 363 -19.52 -6.98 -13.70
C ASP A 363 -18.73 -5.71 -13.39
N TRP A 364 -17.87 -5.74 -12.36
CA TRP A 364 -17.04 -4.60 -12.03
C TRP A 364 -16.04 -4.28 -13.14
N PRO A 365 -15.72 -2.99 -13.38
CA PRO A 365 -14.62 -2.59 -14.25
C PRO A 365 -13.31 -3.27 -13.82
N PHE A 366 -12.51 -3.70 -14.80
CA PHE A 366 -11.25 -4.44 -14.50
C PHE A 366 -10.32 -3.67 -13.54
N MET A 367 -10.21 -2.36 -13.73
CA MET A 367 -9.35 -1.53 -12.86
C MET A 367 -9.90 -1.41 -11.43
N ALA A 368 -11.22 -1.43 -11.25
CA ALA A 368 -11.84 -1.51 -9.93
C ALA A 368 -11.54 -2.85 -9.23
N LYS A 369 -11.60 -3.98 -9.97
CA LYS A 369 -11.17 -5.30 -9.47
C LYS A 369 -9.70 -5.30 -9.07
N LEU A 370 -8.83 -4.75 -9.92
CA LEU A 370 -7.39 -4.67 -9.66
C LEU A 370 -7.09 -3.82 -8.42
N ALA A 371 -7.79 -2.70 -8.23
CA ALA A 371 -7.68 -1.88 -7.03
C ALA A 371 -8.12 -2.66 -5.77
N ASN A 372 -9.27 -3.35 -5.84
CA ASN A 372 -9.75 -4.17 -4.72
C ASN A 372 -8.76 -5.29 -4.35
N TRP A 373 -8.21 -6.01 -5.33
CA TRP A 373 -7.18 -7.04 -5.10
C TRP A 373 -5.88 -6.44 -4.56
N GLY A 374 -5.45 -5.30 -5.11
CA GLY A 374 -4.27 -4.58 -4.62
C GLY A 374 -4.38 -4.19 -3.16
N ILE A 375 -5.55 -3.69 -2.75
CA ILE A 375 -5.88 -3.38 -1.35
C ILE A 375 -5.77 -4.63 -0.48
N GLN A 376 -6.41 -5.73 -0.88
CA GLN A 376 -6.41 -6.98 -0.12
C GLN A 376 -5.01 -7.60 -0.02
N LEU A 377 -4.22 -7.53 -1.09
CA LEU A 377 -2.81 -7.96 -1.08
C LEU A 377 -1.98 -7.12 -0.11
N HIS A 378 -2.14 -5.79 -0.15
CA HIS A 378 -1.43 -4.86 0.74
C HIS A 378 -1.78 -5.08 2.22
N MET A 379 -3.05 -5.38 2.51
CA MET A 379 -3.55 -5.60 3.87
C MET A 379 -3.26 -7.01 4.42
N GLY A 380 -2.71 -7.93 3.61
CA GLY A 380 -2.45 -9.30 4.04
C GLY A 380 -3.69 -10.20 4.09
N LEU A 381 -4.79 -9.81 3.42
CA LEU A 381 -6.08 -10.50 3.51
C LEU A 381 -6.30 -11.50 2.36
N MET A 382 -5.84 -11.20 1.14
CA MET A 382 -6.22 -11.93 -0.08
C MET A 382 -5.99 -13.45 0.00
N PHE A 383 -4.82 -13.87 0.51
CA PHE A 383 -4.44 -15.28 0.65
C PHE A 383 -4.23 -15.68 2.13
N GLY A 384 -4.84 -14.97 3.07
CA GLY A 384 -4.74 -15.25 4.50
C GLY A 384 -3.28 -15.29 4.99
N LEU A 385 -2.93 -16.31 5.76
CA LEU A 385 -1.62 -16.45 6.40
C LEU A 385 -0.45 -16.40 5.39
N LEU A 386 -0.61 -16.98 4.20
CA LEU A 386 0.43 -16.93 3.16
C LEU A 386 0.74 -15.50 2.74
N ASN A 387 -0.29 -14.68 2.53
CA ASN A 387 -0.13 -13.27 2.19
C ASN A 387 0.56 -12.49 3.34
N GLN A 388 0.18 -12.75 4.58
CA GLN A 388 0.80 -12.13 5.76
C GLN A 388 2.29 -12.47 5.86
N LEU A 389 2.67 -13.73 5.66
CA LEU A 389 4.06 -14.18 5.68
C LEU A 389 4.88 -13.60 4.53
N LEU A 390 4.30 -13.48 3.33
CA LEU A 390 4.97 -12.84 2.19
C LEU A 390 5.22 -11.35 2.43
N LEU A 391 4.26 -10.62 3.00
CA LEU A 391 4.43 -9.22 3.37
C LEU A 391 5.46 -9.05 4.49
N LEU A 392 5.43 -9.90 5.51
CA LEU A 392 6.42 -9.90 6.59
C LEU A 392 7.83 -10.16 6.03
N ALA A 393 7.97 -11.15 5.16
CA ALA A 393 9.25 -11.46 4.50
C ALA A 393 9.75 -10.27 3.66
N ALA A 394 8.85 -9.59 2.94
CA ALA A 394 9.20 -8.39 2.18
C ALA A 394 9.61 -7.22 3.10
N ALA A 395 8.92 -7.03 4.23
CA ALA A 395 9.27 -6.02 5.23
C ALA A 395 10.66 -6.29 5.83
N VAL A 396 10.94 -7.51 6.26
CA VAL A 396 12.26 -7.94 6.76
C VAL A 396 13.33 -7.79 5.68
N GLY A 397 13.00 -8.15 4.44
CA GLY A 397 13.87 -7.92 3.27
C GLY A 397 14.22 -6.46 3.07
N LEU A 398 13.22 -5.57 3.13
CA LEU A 398 13.41 -4.12 2.97
C LEU A 398 14.26 -3.54 4.12
N ILE A 399 13.99 -3.91 5.38
CA ILE A 399 14.81 -3.54 6.54
C ILE A 399 16.27 -3.99 6.32
N THR A 400 16.48 -5.21 5.86
CA THR A 400 17.82 -5.77 5.58
C THR A 400 18.53 -4.97 4.47
N VAL A 401 17.83 -4.64 3.39
CA VAL A 401 18.37 -3.84 2.27
C VAL A 401 18.77 -2.44 2.76
N ILE A 402 17.91 -1.77 3.51
CA ILE A 402 18.18 -0.44 4.08
C ILE A 402 19.38 -0.50 5.01
N ALA A 403 19.40 -1.41 5.99
CA ALA A 403 20.50 -1.56 6.94
C ALA A 403 21.85 -1.82 6.25
N ARG A 404 21.86 -2.70 5.23
CA ARG A 404 23.07 -2.95 4.42
C ARG A 404 23.49 -1.73 3.60
N GLY A 405 22.53 -0.95 3.09
CA GLY A 405 22.78 0.32 2.42
C GLY A 405 23.53 1.30 3.32
N TYR A 406 23.02 1.51 4.54
CA TYR A 406 23.67 2.36 5.54
C TYR A 406 25.04 1.84 6.00
N LEU A 407 25.17 0.53 6.22
CA LEU A 407 26.47 -0.09 6.55
C LEU A 407 27.51 0.11 5.44
N MET A 408 27.11 -0.04 4.17
CA MET A 408 28.02 0.21 3.05
C MET A 408 28.40 1.69 2.93
N TRP A 409 27.46 2.60 3.19
CA TRP A 409 27.75 4.03 3.24
C TRP A 409 28.67 4.39 4.41
N TRP A 410 28.38 3.91 5.63
CA TRP A 410 29.18 4.15 6.82
C TRP A 410 30.64 3.72 6.65
N ARG A 411 30.88 2.53 6.12
CA ARG A 411 32.24 1.98 5.90
C ARG A 411 33.01 2.62 4.75
N ARG A 412 32.38 3.50 3.96
CA ARG A 412 33.05 4.32 2.93
C ARG A 412 33.56 5.65 3.47
N ARG A 413 33.49 5.88 4.77
CA ARG A 413 34.07 7.07 5.38
C ARG A 413 35.59 7.11 5.11
N PRO A 414 36.16 8.28 4.82
CA PRO A 414 37.62 8.44 4.82
C PRO A 414 38.15 8.16 6.22
N THR A 415 39.34 7.59 6.31
CA THR A 415 40.06 7.26 7.56
C THR A 415 40.27 8.52 8.44
N PRO A 416 40.52 8.42 9.74
CA PRO A 416 40.33 9.47 10.78
C PRO A 416 41.11 10.77 10.64
N ALA A 417 41.93 10.95 9.61
CA ALA A 417 42.63 12.22 9.35
C ALA A 417 41.70 13.43 9.01
N THR A 418 40.38 13.22 8.83
CA THR A 418 39.46 14.26 8.32
C THR A 418 38.28 14.58 9.26
N GLY A 419 38.33 14.18 10.53
CA GLY A 419 37.33 14.51 11.55
C GLY A 419 36.16 13.50 11.67
N MET A 420 35.53 13.45 12.84
CA MET A 420 34.50 12.48 13.25
C MET A 420 33.24 12.50 12.37
N PHE A 421 32.97 13.58 11.65
CA PHE A 421 31.83 13.78 10.76
C PHE A 421 32.15 13.71 9.26
N ALA A 422 33.31 13.17 8.88
CA ALA A 422 33.68 13.05 7.47
C ALA A 422 32.78 12.04 6.74
N VAL A 423 31.89 12.55 5.92
CA VAL A 423 30.96 11.75 5.07
C VAL A 423 31.73 11.24 3.84
N GLY A 424 31.56 9.96 3.47
CA GLY A 424 32.16 9.37 2.28
C GLY A 424 31.87 10.16 1.01
N LYS A 425 32.83 10.22 0.08
CA LYS A 425 32.70 11.01 -1.16
C LYS A 425 31.41 10.65 -1.91
N PRO A 426 30.55 11.63 -2.20
CA PRO A 426 29.30 11.38 -2.94
C PRO A 426 29.60 10.99 -4.40
N PRO A 427 28.63 10.35 -5.10
CA PRO A 427 28.77 10.05 -6.52
C PRO A 427 29.02 11.31 -7.35
N ARG A 428 29.85 11.19 -8.42
CA ARG A 428 30.29 12.34 -9.26
C ARG A 428 29.08 13.12 -9.79
N ARG A 429 29.18 14.46 -9.78
CA ARG A 429 28.20 15.41 -10.31
C ARG A 429 28.35 15.62 -11.84
N GLY A 430 27.33 16.25 -12.46
CA GLY A 430 27.42 16.76 -13.82
C GLY A 430 26.94 15.81 -14.92
N ALA A 431 26.29 14.71 -14.58
CA ALA A 431 25.76 13.78 -15.57
C ALA A 431 24.73 14.42 -16.53
N LEU A 432 23.80 15.22 -16.04
CA LEU A 432 22.77 15.89 -16.84
C LEU A 432 23.34 17.04 -17.68
N ARG A 433 24.33 17.76 -17.19
CA ARG A 433 24.98 18.87 -17.93
C ARG A 433 25.74 18.43 -19.19
N ARG A 434 26.12 17.13 -19.24
CA ARG A 434 26.90 16.58 -20.38
C ARG A 434 26.00 15.99 -21.48
N SER A 435 24.69 15.96 -21.31
CA SER A 435 23.75 15.35 -22.27
C SER A 435 22.38 16.00 -22.19
N ALA A 436 22.15 17.02 -23.02
CA ALA A 436 20.83 17.66 -23.14
C ALA A 436 19.74 16.66 -23.57
N ILE A 437 20.10 15.67 -24.39
CA ILE A 437 19.20 14.59 -24.85
C ILE A 437 18.62 13.77 -23.70
N LEU A 438 19.37 13.60 -22.60
CA LEU A 438 18.88 12.90 -21.41
C LEU A 438 18.26 13.87 -20.39
N ALA A 439 18.70 15.11 -20.34
CA ALA A 439 18.27 16.09 -19.36
C ALA A 439 16.81 16.52 -19.59
N VAL A 440 16.45 16.83 -20.83
CA VAL A 440 15.11 17.34 -21.18
C VAL A 440 14.02 16.29 -20.86
N PRO A 441 14.09 15.04 -21.37
CA PRO A 441 13.05 14.05 -21.03
C PRO A 441 13.03 13.66 -19.55
N ALA A 442 14.18 13.65 -18.87
CA ALA A 442 14.24 13.38 -17.43
C ALA A 442 13.57 14.49 -16.62
N LEU A 443 13.78 15.77 -16.98
CA LEU A 443 13.12 16.89 -16.32
C LEU A 443 11.64 16.94 -16.63
N ALA A 444 11.22 16.67 -17.87
CA ALA A 444 9.82 16.59 -18.26
C ALA A 444 9.10 15.46 -17.50
N ALA A 445 9.70 14.27 -17.43
CA ALA A 445 9.16 13.16 -16.65
C ALA A 445 9.08 13.51 -15.15
N ALA A 446 10.11 14.12 -14.60
CA ALA A 446 10.12 14.55 -13.20
C ALA A 446 9.05 15.61 -12.90
N ALA A 447 8.83 16.56 -13.82
CA ALA A 447 7.78 17.57 -13.70
C ALA A 447 6.38 16.94 -13.77
N LEU A 448 6.14 16.02 -14.71
CA LEU A 448 4.86 15.31 -14.84
C LEU A 448 4.55 14.44 -13.62
N ILE A 449 5.52 13.64 -13.16
CA ILE A 449 5.37 12.82 -11.96
C ILE A 449 5.20 13.71 -10.72
N GLY A 450 5.96 14.80 -10.62
CA GLY A 450 5.86 15.75 -9.50
C GLY A 450 4.55 16.51 -9.46
N TRP A 451 3.94 16.78 -10.62
CA TRP A 451 2.59 17.32 -10.70
C TRP A 451 1.54 16.33 -10.18
N PHE A 452 1.65 15.07 -10.61
CA PHE A 452 0.73 14.00 -10.22
C PHE A 452 0.93 13.55 -8.76
N ALA A 453 2.18 13.51 -8.27
CA ALA A 453 2.56 13.18 -6.89
C ALA A 453 3.30 14.36 -6.25
N PRO A 454 2.58 15.35 -5.67
CA PRO A 454 3.18 16.62 -5.21
C PRO A 454 4.26 16.46 -4.15
N VAL A 455 4.11 15.53 -3.21
CA VAL A 455 5.12 15.28 -2.16
C VAL A 455 6.43 14.77 -2.78
N PHE A 456 6.35 13.91 -3.79
CA PHE A 456 7.53 13.50 -4.59
C PHE A 456 8.14 14.70 -5.30
N GLY A 457 7.34 15.50 -6.01
CA GLY A 457 7.80 16.66 -6.77
C GLY A 457 8.50 17.69 -5.91
N LEU A 458 7.90 18.09 -4.80
CA LEU A 458 8.47 19.07 -3.86
C LEU A 458 9.75 18.55 -3.20
N SER A 459 9.79 17.30 -2.77
CA SER A 459 10.98 16.70 -2.17
C SER A 459 12.13 16.54 -3.18
N LEU A 460 11.83 16.21 -4.43
CA LEU A 460 12.82 16.19 -5.52
C LEU A 460 13.34 17.57 -5.82
N LEU A 461 12.46 18.59 -5.89
CA LEU A 461 12.85 19.99 -6.10
C LEU A 461 13.77 20.47 -4.96
N ALA A 462 13.40 20.24 -3.72
CA ALA A 462 14.21 20.58 -2.55
C ALA A 462 15.60 19.92 -2.63
N PHE A 463 15.65 18.64 -2.99
CA PHE A 463 16.90 17.93 -3.19
C PHE A 463 17.76 18.58 -4.30
N LEU A 464 17.18 18.94 -5.45
CA LEU A 464 17.89 19.57 -6.57
C LEU A 464 18.43 20.94 -6.18
N VAL A 465 17.65 21.77 -5.48
CA VAL A 465 18.07 23.08 -4.98
C VAL A 465 19.27 22.94 -4.04
N VAL A 466 19.18 22.05 -3.04
CA VAL A 466 20.31 21.79 -2.11
C VAL A 466 21.54 21.28 -2.87
N ASP A 467 21.37 20.40 -3.84
CA ASP A 467 22.51 19.90 -4.65
C ASP A 467 23.18 21.02 -5.45
N ILE A 468 22.41 21.93 -6.05
CA ILE A 468 22.93 23.09 -6.80
C ILE A 468 23.70 24.02 -5.85
N LEU A 469 23.10 24.39 -4.71
CA LEU A 469 23.71 25.29 -3.72
C LEU A 469 25.04 24.73 -3.17
N VAL A 470 25.04 23.46 -2.74
CA VAL A 470 26.28 22.78 -2.29
C VAL A 470 27.30 22.72 -3.41
N GLY A 471 26.86 22.59 -4.67
CA GLY A 471 27.75 22.64 -5.84
C GLY A 471 28.40 24.00 -6.07
N ALA A 472 27.64 25.07 -5.93
CA ALA A 472 28.10 26.45 -6.07
C ALA A 472 29.10 26.81 -4.95
N LEU A 473 28.74 26.54 -3.69
CA LEU A 473 29.61 26.81 -2.53
C LEU A 473 30.97 26.10 -2.62
N ARG A 474 30.99 24.85 -3.10
CA ARG A 474 32.25 24.12 -3.29
C ARG A 474 33.16 24.74 -4.38
N ARG A 475 32.55 25.30 -5.44
CA ARG A 475 33.33 25.97 -6.50
C ARG A 475 33.99 27.26 -5.99
N ILE A 476 33.23 28.05 -5.20
CA ILE A 476 33.78 29.29 -4.59
C ILE A 476 34.98 28.94 -3.69
N ARG A 477 34.86 27.91 -2.84
CA ARG A 477 35.95 27.47 -1.94
C ARG A 477 37.17 26.87 -2.64
N THR A 478 37.08 26.47 -3.91
CA THR A 478 38.22 25.94 -4.68
C THR A 478 38.79 26.95 -5.63
N ALA A 479 38.19 28.14 -5.77
CA ALA A 479 38.64 29.24 -6.61
C ALA A 479 39.30 30.39 -5.80
N GLY A 480 39.13 30.41 -4.47
CA GLY A 480 39.92 31.19 -3.52
C GLY A 480 40.91 30.29 -2.76
#